data_c48cbab627d41e28f83af95221a86628
#
_entry.id   c48cbab627d41e28f83af95221a86628
#
_cell.length_a   1.000
_cell.length_b   1.000
_cell.length_c   1.000
_cell.angle_alpha   90.00
_cell.angle_beta   90.00
_cell.angle_gamma   90.00
#
_symmetry.space_group_name_H-M   'P 1'
#
loop_
_entity.id
_entity.type
_entity.pdbx_description
1 polymer ?
#
loop_
_entity_poly.entity_id
_entity_poly.type
_entity_poly.pdbx_seq_one_letter_code
_entity_poly.pdbx_strand_id
1 'polypeptide(L)'
;MNDLSADLGPEDAKLVTLARATRARARAREGAAVRDLDGRTYAAASIRLTHLRLSALEVCVAMAISSGSTGLEAAVVLTDGDLTDVQAASDFAGAGVPVLVGDPAGRIHTRSSTHAPH
;
A
#
# COMPACT_ATOMS: atom_id res chain seq x y z
N MET A 1 -14.21 -15.92 -7.78
CA MET A 1 -13.35 -14.90 -7.14
C MET A 1 -12.01 -14.87 -7.85
N ASN A 2 -11.58 -13.71 -8.27
CA ASN A 2 -10.31 -13.58 -8.98
C ASN A 2 -9.16 -13.43 -7.99
N ASP A 3 -8.20 -14.32 -8.10
CA ASP A 3 -6.94 -14.20 -7.38
C ASP A 3 -5.87 -13.78 -8.39
N LEU A 4 -5.40 -12.56 -8.27
CA LEU A 4 -4.41 -12.00 -9.18
C LEU A 4 -2.97 -12.26 -8.73
N SER A 5 -2.79 -12.96 -7.60
CA SER A 5 -1.46 -13.15 -7.02
C SER A 5 -0.50 -13.88 -7.94
N ALA A 6 -0.99 -14.82 -8.74
CA ALA A 6 -0.15 -15.60 -9.66
C ALA A 6 0.41 -14.76 -10.81
N ASP A 7 -0.19 -13.60 -11.08
CA ASP A 7 0.22 -12.74 -12.20
C ASP A 7 1.23 -11.66 -11.77
N LEU A 8 1.65 -11.65 -10.49
CA LEU A 8 2.56 -10.64 -9.98
C LEU A 8 3.99 -10.96 -10.36
N GLY A 9 4.73 -9.94 -10.77
CA GLY A 9 6.17 -10.04 -10.90
C GLY A 9 6.83 -10.16 -9.53
N PRO A 10 8.13 -10.52 -9.50
CA PRO A 10 8.86 -10.71 -8.23
C PRO A 10 8.86 -9.48 -7.34
N GLU A 11 8.98 -8.29 -7.93
CA GLU A 11 9.06 -7.05 -7.16
C GLU A 11 7.73 -6.73 -6.47
N ASP A 12 6.61 -6.97 -7.13
CA ASP A 12 5.30 -6.76 -6.55
C ASP A 12 4.97 -7.85 -5.53
N ALA A 13 5.40 -9.09 -5.77
CA ALA A 13 5.24 -10.17 -4.80
C ALA A 13 5.97 -9.86 -3.50
N LYS A 14 7.13 -9.21 -3.55
CA LYS A 14 7.85 -8.76 -2.35
C LYS A 14 7.03 -7.75 -1.56
N LEU A 15 6.35 -6.83 -2.24
CA LEU A 15 5.50 -5.85 -1.56
C LEU A 15 4.36 -6.55 -0.82
N VAL A 16 3.75 -7.57 -1.42
CA VAL A 16 2.71 -8.36 -0.75
C VAL A 16 3.25 -9.00 0.51
N THR A 17 4.42 -9.61 0.43
CA THR A 17 5.06 -10.26 1.58
C THR A 17 5.33 -9.25 2.71
N LEU A 18 5.86 -8.08 2.37
CA LEU A 18 6.14 -7.03 3.35
C LEU A 18 4.86 -6.52 4.01
N ALA A 19 3.83 -6.26 3.23
CA ALA A 19 2.56 -5.77 3.76
C ALA A 19 1.93 -6.78 4.70
N ARG A 20 1.94 -8.06 4.31
CA ARG A 20 1.37 -9.13 5.11
C ARG A 20 2.11 -9.29 6.44
N ALA A 21 3.45 -9.32 6.40
CA ALA A 21 4.26 -9.50 7.59
C ALA A 21 4.09 -8.32 8.55
N THR A 22 4.08 -7.10 8.02
CA THR A 22 3.96 -5.89 8.84
C THR A 22 2.58 -5.83 9.51
N ARG A 23 1.53 -6.12 8.77
CA ARG A 23 0.17 -6.16 9.32
C ARG A 23 0.07 -7.19 10.46
N ALA A 24 0.57 -8.40 10.23
CA ALA A 24 0.49 -9.47 11.21
C ALA A 24 1.24 -9.13 12.49
N ARG A 25 2.45 -8.55 12.35
CA ARG A 25 3.27 -8.16 13.50
C ARG A 25 2.59 -7.06 14.31
N ALA A 26 1.97 -6.10 13.66
CA ALA A 26 1.29 -4.99 14.33
C ALA A 26 -0.11 -5.35 14.80
N ARG A 27 -0.65 -6.48 14.34
CA ARG A 27 -2.03 -6.91 14.63
C ARG A 27 -3.04 -5.83 14.22
N ALA A 28 -2.78 -5.19 13.10
CA ALA A 28 -3.61 -4.10 12.60
C ALA A 28 -4.66 -4.61 11.61
N ARG A 29 -5.64 -3.77 11.31
CA ARG A 29 -6.65 -4.11 10.30
C ARG A 29 -6.08 -4.14 8.91
N GLU A 30 -5.09 -3.27 8.64
CA GLU A 30 -4.50 -3.15 7.31
C GLU A 30 -3.00 -3.20 7.38
N GLY A 31 -2.41 -3.73 6.30
CA GLY A 31 -1.00 -3.60 6.03
C GLY A 31 -0.82 -3.07 4.62
N ALA A 32 0.25 -2.34 4.41
CA ALA A 32 0.57 -1.82 3.08
C ALA A 32 2.07 -1.84 2.87
N ALA A 33 2.46 -1.81 1.61
CA ALA A 33 3.85 -1.61 1.23
C ALA A 33 3.90 -0.85 -0.08
N VAL A 34 4.88 0.02 -0.21
CA VAL A 34 5.08 0.81 -1.42
C VAL A 34 6.52 0.70 -1.87
N ARG A 35 6.74 0.88 -3.16
CA ARG A 35 8.07 0.99 -3.74
C ARG A 35 8.18 2.38 -4.35
N ASP A 36 9.23 3.12 -3.98
CA ASP A 36 9.43 4.46 -4.54
C ASP A 36 10.14 4.39 -5.89
N LEU A 37 10.38 5.55 -6.49
CA LEU A 37 11.00 5.63 -7.82
C LEU A 37 12.46 5.20 -7.83
N ASP A 38 13.10 5.15 -6.65
CA ASP A 38 14.48 4.68 -6.51
C ASP A 38 14.56 3.21 -6.16
N GLY A 39 13.43 2.53 -6.09
CA GLY A 39 13.37 1.11 -5.76
C GLY A 39 13.39 0.77 -4.28
N ARG A 40 13.37 1.79 -3.40
CA ARG A 40 13.27 1.56 -1.95
C ARG A 40 11.84 1.20 -1.59
N THR A 41 11.70 0.35 -0.56
CA THR A 41 10.40 -0.11 -0.11
C THR A 41 10.10 0.39 1.30
N TYR A 42 8.82 0.66 1.54
CA TYR A 42 8.32 1.08 2.85
C TYR A 42 7.10 0.23 3.15
N ALA A 43 7.05 -0.33 4.34
CA ALA A 43 5.91 -1.14 4.76
C ALA A 43 5.37 -0.61 6.07
N ALA A 44 4.06 -0.63 6.22
CA ALA A 44 3.40 -0.06 7.39
C ALA A 44 2.08 -0.76 7.66
N ALA A 45 1.59 -0.58 8.87
CA ALA A 45 0.28 -1.04 9.30
C ALA A 45 -0.59 0.18 9.62
N SER A 46 -1.89 0.00 9.58
CA SER A 46 -2.84 1.06 9.94
C SER A 46 -2.71 1.43 11.42
N ILE A 47 -2.99 2.69 11.74
CA ILE A 47 -2.91 3.24 13.08
C ILE A 47 -4.30 3.72 13.49
N ARG A 48 -4.73 3.36 14.69
CA ARG A 48 -6.04 3.74 15.18
C ARG A 48 -5.97 4.15 16.64
N LEU A 49 -5.62 5.42 16.86
CA LEU A 49 -5.61 6.05 18.16
C LEU A 49 -6.69 7.14 18.19
N THR A 50 -6.98 7.67 19.37
CA THR A 50 -7.95 8.76 19.48
C THR A 50 -7.56 9.97 18.65
N HIS A 51 -6.27 10.33 18.65
CA HIS A 51 -5.79 11.54 17.98
C HIS A 51 -4.84 11.27 16.82
N LEU A 52 -4.74 10.01 16.40
CA LEU A 52 -3.93 9.66 15.23
C LEU A 52 -4.57 8.47 14.54
N ARG A 53 -5.17 8.71 13.39
CA ARG A 53 -5.79 7.66 12.58
C ARG A 53 -5.27 7.75 11.17
N LEU A 54 -4.54 6.71 10.76
CA LEU A 54 -3.95 6.65 9.43
C LEU A 54 -4.21 5.28 8.84
N SER A 55 -4.56 5.23 7.55
CA SER A 55 -4.56 3.97 6.84
C SER A 55 -3.13 3.49 6.68
N ALA A 56 -2.96 2.20 6.41
CA ALA A 56 -1.63 1.65 6.17
C ALA A 56 -0.97 2.35 4.98
N LEU A 57 -1.72 2.62 3.92
CA LEU A 57 -1.19 3.32 2.75
C LEU A 57 -0.75 4.75 3.11
N GLU A 58 -1.53 5.46 3.92
CA GLU A 58 -1.13 6.80 4.37
C GLU A 58 0.18 6.79 5.15
N VAL A 59 0.37 5.79 6.01
CA VAL A 59 1.63 5.67 6.76
C VAL A 59 2.80 5.43 5.80
N CYS A 60 2.63 4.56 4.82
CA CYS A 60 3.66 4.31 3.80
C CYS A 60 4.03 5.58 3.06
N VAL A 61 3.04 6.36 2.64
CA VAL A 61 3.27 7.62 1.93
C VAL A 61 4.02 8.60 2.82
N ALA A 62 3.62 8.71 4.09
CA ALA A 62 4.30 9.59 5.04
C ALA A 62 5.77 9.20 5.22
N MET A 63 6.04 7.90 5.33
CA MET A 63 7.40 7.39 5.48
C MET A 63 8.25 7.67 4.23
N ALA A 64 7.68 7.46 3.06
CA ALA A 64 8.37 7.72 1.80
C ALA A 64 8.73 9.21 1.68
N ILE A 65 7.76 10.09 1.93
CA ILE A 65 7.99 11.53 1.89
C ILE A 65 9.06 11.94 2.90
N SER A 66 8.94 11.44 4.13
CA SER A 66 9.88 11.75 5.21
C SER A 66 11.29 11.27 4.91
N SER A 67 11.42 10.24 4.08
CA SER A 67 12.71 9.67 3.68
C SER A 67 13.28 10.31 2.41
N GLY A 68 12.59 11.29 1.85
CA GLY A 68 13.08 12.01 0.67
C GLY A 68 12.67 11.40 -0.66
N SER A 69 11.74 10.46 -0.69
CA SER A 69 11.23 9.91 -1.95
C SER A 69 10.52 10.99 -2.76
N THR A 70 10.59 10.90 -4.08
CA THR A 70 9.98 11.88 -4.98
C THR A 70 8.73 11.37 -5.68
N GLY A 71 8.37 10.12 -5.47
CA GLY A 71 7.17 9.51 -6.04
C GLY A 71 7.13 8.02 -5.78
N LEU A 72 6.10 7.37 -6.29
CA LEU A 72 5.89 5.94 -6.10
C LEU A 72 5.84 5.22 -7.45
N GLU A 73 6.31 3.98 -7.44
CA GLU A 73 6.24 3.08 -8.60
C GLU A 73 5.10 2.09 -8.46
N ALA A 74 4.82 1.62 -7.24
CA ALA A 74 3.76 0.65 -6.99
C ALA A 74 3.37 0.65 -5.52
N ALA A 75 2.16 0.20 -5.23
CA ALA A 75 1.67 0.04 -3.87
C ALA A 75 0.84 -1.24 -3.74
N VAL A 76 0.87 -1.83 -2.55
CA VAL A 76 0.02 -2.95 -2.17
C VAL A 76 -0.69 -2.58 -0.87
N VAL A 77 -1.99 -2.84 -0.81
CA VAL A 77 -2.79 -2.68 0.41
C VAL A 77 -3.52 -3.99 0.70
N LEU A 78 -3.33 -4.50 1.91
CA LEU A 78 -4.03 -5.69 2.40
C LEU A 78 -5.00 -5.25 3.49
N THR A 79 -6.28 -5.53 3.27
CA THR A 79 -7.34 -5.08 4.16
C THR A 79 -8.47 -6.11 4.18
N ASP A 80 -9.22 -6.13 5.28
CA ASP A 80 -10.41 -6.97 5.38
C ASP A 80 -11.66 -6.25 4.86
N GLY A 81 -11.51 -5.00 4.42
CA GLY A 81 -12.57 -4.21 3.82
C GLY A 81 -12.21 -3.79 2.40
N ASP A 82 -12.91 -2.81 1.90
CA ASP A 82 -12.61 -2.24 0.60
C ASP A 82 -11.60 -1.11 0.71
N LEU A 83 -10.74 -1.01 -0.28
CA LEU A 83 -9.88 0.16 -0.40
C LEU A 83 -10.74 1.33 -0.85
N THR A 84 -10.82 2.37 -0.04
CA THR A 84 -11.68 3.50 -0.32
C THR A 84 -10.90 4.79 -0.57
N ASP A 85 -9.64 4.85 -0.19
CA ASP A 85 -8.91 6.11 -0.21
C ASP A 85 -7.47 5.93 -0.66
N VAL A 86 -7.18 6.48 -1.84
CA VAL A 86 -5.81 6.56 -2.39
C VAL A 86 -5.38 8.01 -2.57
N GLN A 87 -6.04 8.95 -1.90
CA GLN A 87 -5.79 10.37 -2.11
C GLN A 87 -4.39 10.79 -1.73
N ALA A 88 -3.88 10.34 -0.58
CA ALA A 88 -2.52 10.70 -0.17
C ALA A 88 -1.49 10.21 -1.18
N ALA A 89 -1.64 8.99 -1.67
CA ALA A 89 -0.75 8.45 -2.69
C ALA A 89 -0.89 9.22 -4.01
N SER A 90 -2.11 9.59 -4.37
CA SER A 90 -2.38 10.37 -5.59
C SER A 90 -1.75 11.76 -5.51
N ASP A 91 -1.90 12.43 -4.36
CA ASP A 91 -1.30 13.75 -4.15
C ASP A 91 0.22 13.70 -4.27
N PHE A 92 0.83 12.68 -3.70
CA PHE A 92 2.28 12.54 -3.69
C PHE A 92 2.83 12.09 -5.04
N ALA A 93 2.22 11.07 -5.63
CA ALA A 93 2.81 10.36 -6.77
C ALA A 93 2.14 10.66 -8.11
N GLY A 94 1.01 11.35 -8.11
CA GLY A 94 0.25 11.61 -9.34
C GLY A 94 -0.56 10.40 -9.77
N ALA A 95 -1.14 10.49 -10.96
CA ALA A 95 -2.01 9.47 -11.50
C ALA A 95 -1.22 8.26 -12.05
N GLY A 96 -1.88 7.12 -12.11
CA GLY A 96 -1.39 5.97 -12.85
C GLY A 96 -0.46 5.03 -12.09
N VAL A 97 -0.25 5.24 -10.79
CA VAL A 97 0.54 4.31 -9.99
C VAL A 97 -0.32 3.10 -9.64
N PRO A 98 0.12 1.87 -9.97
CA PRO A 98 -0.66 0.67 -9.64
C PRO A 98 -0.82 0.50 -8.13
N VAL A 99 -2.05 0.21 -7.70
CA VAL A 99 -2.37 -0.11 -6.31
C VAL A 99 -3.04 -1.47 -6.32
N LEU A 100 -2.34 -2.46 -5.81
CA LEU A 100 -2.84 -3.83 -5.71
C LEU A 100 -3.53 -3.99 -4.37
N VAL A 101 -4.75 -4.49 -4.38
CA VAL A 101 -5.55 -4.65 -3.16
C VAL A 101 -5.83 -6.13 -2.92
N GLY A 102 -5.62 -6.57 -1.71
CA GLY A 102 -5.86 -7.95 -1.32
C GLY A 102 -6.43 -8.09 0.07
N ASP A 103 -6.65 -9.34 0.45
CA ASP A 103 -7.12 -9.69 1.78
C ASP A 103 -5.92 -9.76 2.76
N PRO A 104 -6.18 -9.88 4.08
CA PRO A 104 -5.09 -9.94 5.06
C PRO A 104 -4.14 -11.12 4.88
N ALA A 105 -4.55 -12.18 4.20
CA ALA A 105 -3.69 -13.32 3.91
C ALA A 105 -2.75 -13.07 2.73
N GLY A 106 -2.93 -11.97 2.02
CA GLY A 106 -2.06 -11.60 0.91
C GLY A 106 -2.57 -12.02 -0.46
N ARG A 107 -3.82 -12.42 -0.56
CA ARG A 107 -4.42 -12.76 -1.86
C ARG A 107 -4.89 -11.48 -2.53
N ILE A 108 -4.27 -11.15 -3.65
CA ILE A 108 -4.62 -9.94 -4.40
C ILE A 108 -5.84 -10.22 -5.27
N HIS A 109 -6.87 -9.41 -5.11
CA HIS A 109 -8.13 -9.59 -5.84
C HIS A 109 -8.54 -8.39 -6.67
N THR A 110 -7.89 -7.24 -6.49
CA THR A 110 -8.25 -6.02 -7.20
C THR A 110 -6.99 -5.29 -7.62
N ARG A 111 -7.01 -4.77 -8.83
CA ARG A 111 -5.96 -3.90 -9.34
C ARG A 111 -6.57 -2.53 -9.54
N SER A 112 -6.10 -1.56 -8.76
CA SER A 112 -6.54 -0.17 -8.83
C SER A 112 -5.36 0.71 -9.25
N SER A 113 -5.55 2.01 -9.21
CA SER A 113 -4.46 2.95 -9.46
C SER A 113 -4.75 4.27 -8.77
N THR A 114 -3.69 5.05 -8.59
CA THR A 114 -3.84 6.44 -8.17
C THR A 114 -4.47 7.25 -9.29
N HIS A 115 -5.02 8.41 -8.93
CA HIS A 115 -5.64 9.32 -9.89
C HIS A 115 -5.01 10.71 -9.73
N ALA A 116 -5.46 11.64 -10.58
CA ALA A 116 -4.91 12.99 -10.55
C ALA A 116 -5.16 13.62 -9.18
N PRO A 117 -4.19 14.39 -8.64
CA PRO A 117 -4.38 15.11 -7.38
C PRO A 117 -5.51 16.14 -7.50
N HIS A 118 -6.18 16.36 -6.38
CA HIS A 118 -7.25 17.36 -6.31
C HIS A 118 -6.71 18.70 -5.86
#